data_36a3e375375dc33ffcae426c6b51777c
#
_entry.id   36a3e375375dc33ffcae426c6b51777c
#
_cell.length_a   1.000
_cell.length_b   1.000
_cell.length_c   1.000
_cell.angle_alpha   90.00
_cell.angle_beta   90.00
_cell.angle_gamma   90.00
#
_symmetry.space_group_name_H-M   'P 1'
#
loop_
_entity.id
_entity.type
_entity.pdbx_description
1 polymer ?
#
loop_
_entity_poly.entity_id
_entity_poly.type
_entity_poly.pdbx_seq_one_letter_code
_entity_poly.pdbx_strand_id
1 'polypeptide(L)' 'MNIPKHDRDRLDKLKALTNRGATEGERKAAREAMDRIMAKYGYR' A
#
# COMPACT_ATOMS: atom_id res chain seq x y z
N MET A 1 11.27 -4.69 11.60
CA MET A 1 9.98 -4.22 12.06
C MET A 1 8.87 -5.15 11.62
N ASN A 2 7.91 -5.45 12.50
CA ASN A 2 6.92 -6.48 12.22
C ASN A 2 5.61 -5.89 11.78
N ILE A 3 5.29 -6.10 10.51
CA ILE A 3 3.99 -5.72 9.99
C ILE A 3 3.11 -6.97 10.01
N PRO A 4 1.92 -6.90 10.62
CA PRO A 4 1.02 -8.05 10.65
C PRO A 4 0.73 -8.58 9.25
N LYS A 5 0.47 -9.88 9.18
CA LYS A 5 0.30 -10.54 7.90
C LYS A 5 -0.80 -9.90 7.05
N HIS A 6 -1.94 -9.57 7.66
CA HIS A 6 -3.03 -9.03 6.85
C HIS A 6 -2.72 -7.64 6.31
N ASP A 7 -1.89 -6.86 7.02
CA ASP A 7 -1.45 -5.58 6.48
C ASP A 7 -0.42 -5.78 5.37
N ARG A 8 0.43 -6.80 5.50
CA ARG A 8 1.37 -7.15 4.43
C ARG A 8 0.62 -7.57 3.17
N ASP A 9 -0.41 -8.38 3.35
CA ASP A 9 -1.25 -8.80 2.21
C ASP A 9 -1.89 -7.59 1.56
N ARG A 10 -2.34 -6.65 2.36
CA ARG A 10 -2.93 -5.42 1.86
C ARG A 10 -1.93 -4.61 1.06
N LEU A 11 -0.71 -4.49 1.58
CA LEU A 11 0.35 -3.79 0.87
C LEU A 11 0.65 -4.45 -0.47
N ASP A 12 0.69 -5.78 -0.49
CA ASP A 12 0.91 -6.50 -1.74
C ASP A 12 -0.17 -6.22 -2.76
N LYS A 13 -1.42 -6.20 -2.32
CA LYS A 13 -2.53 -5.90 -3.22
C LYS A 13 -2.46 -4.48 -3.75
N LEU A 14 -2.16 -3.54 -2.87
CA LEU A 14 -2.04 -2.15 -3.28
C LEU A 14 -0.89 -1.97 -4.25
N LYS A 15 0.22 -2.66 -4.00
CA LYS A 15 1.36 -2.60 -4.89
C LYS A 15 1.01 -3.16 -6.27
N ALA A 16 0.27 -4.26 -6.31
CA ALA A 16 -0.16 -4.84 -7.57
C ALA A 16 -1.06 -3.88 -8.34
N LEU A 17 -1.93 -3.17 -7.63
CA LEU A 17 -2.79 -2.19 -8.26
C LEU A 17 -2.01 -1.07 -8.92
N THR A 18 -0.91 -0.65 -8.32
CA THR A 18 -0.11 0.43 -8.90
C THR A 18 0.72 -0.06 -10.08
N ASN A 19 0.94 -1.37 -10.20
CA ASN A 19 1.78 -1.91 -11.25
C ASN A 19 1.03 -2.43 -12.46
N ARG A 20 -0.30 -2.55 -12.37
CA ARG A 20 -1.05 -3.23 -13.40
C ARG A 20 -2.00 -2.32 -14.16
N GLY A 21 -1.49 -1.24 -14.66
CA GLY A 21 -2.28 -0.40 -15.52
C GLY A 21 -3.47 0.28 -14.87
N ALA A 22 -3.40 0.47 -13.58
CA ALA A 22 -4.44 1.20 -12.87
C ALA A 22 -4.50 2.64 -13.35
N THR A 23 -5.66 3.26 -13.23
CA THR A 23 -5.81 4.66 -13.57
C THR A 23 -4.98 5.52 -12.62
N GLU A 24 -4.74 6.76 -13.02
CA GLU A 24 -3.95 7.67 -12.21
C GLU A 24 -4.58 7.88 -10.83
N GLY A 25 -5.91 8.01 -10.79
CA GLY A 25 -6.60 8.18 -9.52
C GLY A 25 -6.48 6.96 -8.62
N GLU A 26 -6.57 5.77 -9.21
CA GLU A 26 -6.42 4.53 -8.45
C GLU A 26 -5.01 4.37 -7.92
N ARG A 27 -4.02 4.72 -8.73
CA ARG A 27 -2.62 4.65 -8.29
C ARG A 27 -2.37 5.59 -7.13
N LYS A 28 -2.90 6.80 -7.22
CA LYS A 28 -2.74 7.78 -6.15
C LYS A 28 -3.39 7.29 -4.87
N ALA A 29 -4.60 6.76 -4.96
CA ALA A 29 -5.32 6.25 -3.79
C ALA A 29 -4.56 5.09 -3.16
N ALA A 30 -4.02 4.19 -3.99
CA ALA A 30 -3.28 3.05 -3.48
C ALA A 30 -2.00 3.50 -2.76
N ARG A 31 -1.31 4.49 -3.32
CA ARG A 31 -0.10 5.01 -2.69
C ARG A 31 -0.40 5.64 -1.33
N GLU A 32 -1.49 6.39 -1.26
CA GLU A 32 -1.89 7.00 0.00
C GLU A 32 -2.23 5.95 1.04
N ALA A 33 -2.90 4.88 0.61
CA ALA A 33 -3.23 3.79 1.52
C ALA A 33 -1.96 3.10 2.01
N MET A 34 -0.99 2.87 1.12
CA MET A 34 0.28 2.28 1.52
C MET A 34 1.02 3.17 2.50
N ASP A 35 1.02 4.47 2.25
CA ASP A 35 1.69 5.41 3.15
C ASP A 35 1.08 5.37 4.54
N ARG A 36 -0.24 5.26 4.62
CA ARG A 36 -0.91 5.17 5.91
C ARG A 36 -0.48 3.92 6.66
N ILE A 37 -0.44 2.79 5.97
CA ILE A 37 -0.04 1.54 6.61
C ILE A 37 1.40 1.64 7.09
N MET A 38 2.28 2.16 6.25
CA MET A 38 3.67 2.29 6.62
C MET A 38 3.88 3.26 7.77
N ALA A 39 3.17 4.38 7.76
CA ALA A 39 3.28 5.36 8.84
C ALA A 39 2.81 4.76 10.17
N LYS A 40 1.82 3.89 10.11
CA LYS A 40 1.31 3.23 11.30
C LYS A 40 2.39 2.40 11.99
N TYR A 41 3.33 1.86 11.22
CA TYR A 41 4.40 1.03 11.76
C TYR A 41 5.74 1.74 11.81
N GLY A 42 5.75 3.04 11.60
CA GLY A 42 6.95 3.82 11.74
C GLY A 42 7.87 3.87 10.53
N TYR A 43 7.43 3.37 9.41
CA TYR A 43 8.21 3.50 8.17
C TYR A 43 8.08 4.91 7.61
N ARG A 44 9.17 5.34 7.01
CA ARG A 44 9.18 6.66 6.41
C ARG A 44 9.78 6.65 5.04
#